data_205bdfebf8b5a2f44b7c4e70de00f8f0
#
_entry.id   205bdfebf8b5a2f44b7c4e70de00f8f0
#
_cell.length_a   1.000
_cell.length_b   1.000
_cell.length_c   1.000
_cell.angle_alpha   90.00
_cell.angle_beta   90.00
_cell.angle_gamma   90.00
#
_symmetry.space_group_name_H-M   'P 1'
#
loop_
_entity.id
_entity.type
_entity.pdbx_description
1 polymer ?
#
loop_
_entity_poly.entity_id
_entity_poly.type
_entity_poly.pdbx_seq_one_letter_code
_entity_poly.pdbx_strand_id
1 'polypeptide(L)'
;MPIQYASNRFSQFVYNPDYLKGKEKYITDVDKVMNKIEDKNFIINHSSLVIDGGNIVVGEIEQPNTYTTKSFIVMTDKVMIENEGLSKKEIESKIRDSFKPKECNSTIDEITIVWLPWDKKDVCGHTDGILRFVGAQKDGKPVVLTNLSVYDDGIAAQMRNILMEHFYVIELNLSEYNELSWAYINALQTRDVIIVPGIGNTKLDNEAMGQFIALYPDYRGRIFQVQMKEIIEKWGGALNCSTWTISEDKKLQ
;
A
#
# COMPACT_ATOMS: atom_id res chain seq x y z
N MET A 1 -7.59 1.59 7.79
CA MET A 1 -8.31 0.28 7.73
C MET A 1 -7.38 -0.82 8.20
N PRO A 2 -7.89 -1.93 8.77
CA PRO A 2 -7.07 -3.08 9.14
C PRO A 2 -6.40 -3.73 7.93
N ILE A 3 -5.20 -4.24 8.12
CA ILE A 3 -4.43 -4.91 7.06
C ILE A 3 -4.56 -6.40 7.25
N GLN A 4 -5.08 -7.08 6.24
CA GLN A 4 -5.22 -8.53 6.25
C GLN A 4 -3.85 -9.20 6.04
N TYR A 5 -3.49 -10.13 6.90
CA TYR A 5 -2.26 -10.91 6.78
C TYR A 5 -2.50 -12.43 6.71
N ALA A 6 -3.72 -12.85 7.03
CA ALA A 6 -4.16 -14.24 6.82
C ALA A 6 -5.68 -14.25 6.60
N SER A 7 -6.28 -15.40 6.31
CA SER A 7 -7.68 -15.58 5.91
C SER A 7 -8.70 -14.69 6.65
N ASN A 8 -8.72 -14.76 7.98
CA ASN A 8 -9.62 -13.95 8.81
C ASN A 8 -8.86 -13.10 9.85
N ARG A 9 -7.52 -12.91 9.66
CA ARG A 9 -6.65 -12.21 10.63
C ARG A 9 -6.20 -10.88 10.07
N PHE A 10 -6.29 -9.87 10.90
CA PHE A 10 -6.02 -8.48 10.55
C PHE A 10 -5.13 -7.80 11.60
N SER A 11 -4.25 -6.93 11.13
CA SER A 11 -3.51 -5.99 11.98
C SER A 11 -4.18 -4.63 11.92
N GLN A 12 -4.54 -4.09 13.08
CA GLN A 12 -5.12 -2.76 13.21
C GLN A 12 -4.14 -1.84 13.93
N PHE A 13 -3.69 -0.82 13.23
CA PHE A 13 -2.91 0.28 13.78
C PHE A 13 -3.82 1.42 14.25
N VAL A 14 -3.31 2.27 15.14
CA VAL A 14 -4.03 3.47 15.57
C VAL A 14 -4.08 4.45 14.39
N TYR A 15 -5.28 4.81 13.96
CA TYR A 15 -5.47 5.84 12.96
C TYR A 15 -5.68 7.18 13.67
N ASN A 16 -4.62 7.96 13.77
CA ASN A 16 -4.64 9.27 14.41
C ASN A 16 -3.60 10.21 13.72
N PRO A 17 -3.79 10.48 12.43
CA PRO A 17 -2.83 11.28 11.69
C PRO A 17 -2.79 12.73 12.16
N ASP A 18 -1.62 13.33 12.08
CA ASP A 18 -1.37 14.71 12.48
C ASP A 18 -2.20 15.74 11.69
N TYR A 19 -2.49 15.45 10.42
CA TYR A 19 -3.33 16.32 9.56
C TYR A 19 -4.82 16.32 9.93
N LEU A 20 -5.28 15.41 10.79
CA LEU A 20 -6.62 15.41 11.36
C LEU A 20 -6.70 16.04 12.77
N LYS A 21 -5.59 16.56 13.30
CA LYS A 21 -5.60 17.24 14.59
C LYS A 21 -6.62 18.40 14.61
N GLY A 22 -7.53 18.36 15.57
CA GLY A 22 -8.67 19.29 15.65
C GLY A 22 -9.84 18.93 14.72
N LYS A 23 -9.76 17.80 14.03
CA LYS A 23 -10.80 17.28 13.14
C LYS A 23 -11.13 15.81 13.46
N GLU A 24 -11.04 15.41 14.72
CA GLU A 24 -11.14 14.04 15.21
C GLU A 24 -12.48 13.36 14.84
N LYS A 25 -13.52 14.16 14.54
CA LYS A 25 -14.82 13.65 14.02
C LYS A 25 -14.71 12.90 12.69
N TYR A 26 -13.60 13.08 11.98
CA TYR A 26 -13.32 12.36 10.72
C TYR A 26 -12.50 11.08 10.92
N ILE A 27 -12.05 10.79 12.15
CA ILE A 27 -11.39 9.54 12.49
C ILE A 27 -12.42 8.43 12.49
N THR A 28 -12.23 7.46 11.62
CA THR A 28 -13.13 6.31 11.51
C THR A 28 -12.90 5.34 12.66
N ASP A 29 -13.96 5.01 13.40
CA ASP A 29 -13.96 3.92 14.37
C ASP A 29 -14.02 2.58 13.59
N VAL A 30 -12.85 1.96 13.45
CA VAL A 30 -12.68 0.75 12.65
C VAL A 30 -13.45 -0.43 13.25
N ASP A 31 -13.47 -0.56 14.58
CA ASP A 31 -14.17 -1.66 15.24
C ASP A 31 -15.67 -1.60 14.96
N LYS A 32 -16.26 -0.40 14.90
CA LYS A 32 -17.65 -0.25 14.47
C LYS A 32 -17.90 -0.63 13.01
N VAL A 33 -16.91 -0.41 12.14
CA VAL A 33 -17.01 -0.84 10.73
C VAL A 33 -16.91 -2.36 10.65
N MET A 34 -15.91 -2.96 11.31
CA MET A 34 -15.71 -4.42 11.32
C MET A 34 -16.92 -5.18 11.86
N ASN A 35 -17.50 -4.69 12.95
CA ASN A 35 -18.69 -5.28 13.58
C ASN A 35 -19.97 -5.21 12.72
N LYS A 36 -19.98 -4.40 11.64
CA LYS A 36 -21.11 -4.33 10.70
C LYS A 36 -20.97 -5.33 9.53
N ILE A 37 -19.82 -5.97 9.38
CA ILE A 37 -19.62 -6.98 8.36
C ILE A 37 -20.16 -8.30 8.91
N GLU A 38 -21.37 -8.64 8.45
CA GLU A 38 -22.07 -9.85 8.86
C GLU A 38 -21.30 -11.12 8.45
N ASP A 39 -21.47 -12.20 9.21
CA ASP A 39 -20.97 -13.56 8.94
C ASP A 39 -19.44 -13.73 8.88
N LYS A 40 -18.65 -12.78 9.41
CA LYS A 40 -17.19 -12.87 9.42
C LYS A 40 -16.63 -12.91 10.86
N ASN A 41 -15.99 -14.02 11.19
CA ASN A 41 -15.22 -14.15 12.43
C ASN A 41 -13.82 -13.56 12.25
N PHE A 42 -13.71 -12.23 12.23
CA PHE A 42 -12.43 -11.55 12.11
C PHE A 42 -11.66 -11.58 13.44
N ILE A 43 -10.37 -11.88 13.35
CA ILE A 43 -9.44 -11.80 14.47
C ILE A 43 -8.57 -10.57 14.23
N ILE A 44 -8.72 -9.56 15.08
CA ILE A 44 -7.99 -8.30 14.94
C ILE A 44 -6.87 -8.24 15.97
N ASN A 45 -5.64 -8.07 15.49
CA ASN A 45 -4.49 -7.80 16.31
C ASN A 45 -4.28 -6.29 16.41
N HIS A 46 -4.60 -5.69 17.54
CA HIS A 46 -4.45 -4.25 17.75
C HIS A 46 -3.01 -3.89 18.11
N SER A 47 -2.45 -2.96 17.37
CA SER A 47 -1.15 -2.35 17.64
C SER A 47 -1.31 -0.97 18.26
N SER A 48 -0.38 -0.59 19.13
CA SER A 48 -0.33 0.76 19.71
C SER A 48 0.37 1.78 18.80
N LEU A 49 0.93 1.35 17.67
CA LEU A 49 1.57 2.26 16.73
C LEU A 49 0.54 3.11 16.00
N VAL A 50 0.85 4.39 15.86
CA VAL A 50 0.12 5.31 14.98
C VAL A 50 0.66 5.11 13.57
N ILE A 51 -0.15 4.54 12.68
CA ILE A 51 0.19 4.33 11.28
C ILE A 51 -1.08 4.49 10.45
N ASP A 52 -1.02 5.36 9.46
CA ASP A 52 -2.07 5.48 8.46
C ASP A 52 -2.08 4.28 7.52
N GLY A 53 -3.27 3.77 7.20
CA GLY A 53 -3.40 2.61 6.31
C GLY A 53 -2.79 2.83 4.92
N GLY A 54 -2.80 4.06 4.41
CA GLY A 54 -2.16 4.42 3.14
C GLY A 54 -0.63 4.46 3.22
N ASN A 55 -0.08 4.62 4.44
CA ASN A 55 1.38 4.59 4.63
C ASN A 55 1.93 3.18 4.92
N ILE A 56 1.20 2.15 4.57
CA ILE A 56 1.67 0.78 4.69
C ILE A 56 1.26 -0.03 3.46
N VAL A 57 2.22 -0.41 2.66
CA VAL A 57 2.01 -1.27 1.49
C VAL A 57 2.67 -2.61 1.72
N VAL A 58 1.88 -3.67 1.67
CA VAL A 58 2.33 -5.05 1.91
C VAL A 58 2.41 -5.80 0.59
N GLY A 59 3.51 -6.52 0.40
CA GLY A 59 3.70 -7.43 -0.73
C GLY A 59 4.34 -8.72 -0.28
N GLU A 60 4.02 -9.80 -0.98
CA GLU A 60 4.49 -11.13 -0.68
C GLU A 60 5.06 -11.77 -1.95
N ILE A 61 6.08 -12.59 -1.78
CA ILE A 61 6.60 -13.45 -2.84
C ILE A 61 6.82 -14.87 -2.31
N GLU A 62 6.46 -15.85 -3.11
CA GLU A 62 6.84 -17.24 -2.86
C GLU A 62 8.34 -17.42 -3.16
N GLN A 63 9.05 -18.05 -2.23
CA GLN A 63 10.46 -18.37 -2.46
C GLN A 63 10.58 -19.69 -3.22
N PRO A 64 11.32 -19.73 -4.35
CA PRO A 64 11.52 -20.94 -5.09
C PRO A 64 12.13 -22.03 -4.21
N ASN A 65 11.57 -23.22 -4.23
CA ASN A 65 12.06 -24.43 -3.56
C ASN A 65 11.96 -24.52 -2.03
N THR A 66 11.34 -23.55 -1.36
CA THR A 66 11.27 -23.55 0.13
C THR A 66 9.86 -23.63 0.69
N TYR A 67 8.83 -23.46 -0.13
CA TYR A 67 7.42 -23.31 0.30
C TYR A 67 7.23 -22.20 1.37
N THR A 68 8.19 -21.27 1.44
CA THR A 68 8.15 -20.13 2.35
C THR A 68 7.78 -18.87 1.59
N THR A 69 7.04 -18.00 2.23
CA THR A 69 6.67 -16.69 1.70
C THR A 69 7.56 -15.63 2.34
N LYS A 70 8.17 -14.78 1.53
CA LYS A 70 8.86 -13.59 2.01
C LYS A 70 7.91 -12.41 1.89
N SER A 71 7.66 -11.73 3.02
CA SER A 71 6.80 -10.57 3.09
C SER A 71 7.62 -9.28 3.11
N PHE A 72 7.13 -8.27 2.43
CA PHE A 72 7.69 -6.93 2.42
C PHE A 72 6.65 -5.94 2.93
N ILE A 73 7.08 -5.05 3.79
CA ILE A 73 6.29 -3.90 4.24
C ILE A 73 7.05 -2.66 3.84
N VAL A 74 6.44 -1.83 2.98
CA VAL A 74 7.03 -0.56 2.55
C VAL A 74 6.23 0.57 3.19
N MET A 75 6.93 1.53 3.77
CA MET A 75 6.36 2.70 4.41
C MET A 75 7.31 3.89 4.35
N THR A 76 6.77 5.09 4.51
CA THR A 76 7.60 6.29 4.67
C THR A 76 8.04 6.46 6.13
N ASP A 77 9.13 7.17 6.34
CA ASP A 77 9.67 7.47 7.68
C ASP A 77 8.82 8.48 8.48
N LYS A 78 7.71 8.98 7.92
CA LYS A 78 6.70 9.76 8.66
C LYS A 78 6.22 9.02 9.91
N VAL A 79 6.13 7.68 9.85
CA VAL A 79 5.77 6.83 11.00
C VAL A 79 6.64 7.10 12.23
N MET A 80 7.91 7.45 12.05
CA MET A 80 8.81 7.74 13.18
C MET A 80 8.41 9.04 13.90
N ILE A 81 7.91 10.03 13.15
CA ILE A 81 7.45 11.31 13.70
C ILE A 81 6.11 11.11 14.42
N GLU A 82 5.22 10.29 13.87
CA GLU A 82 3.92 9.98 14.48
C GLU A 82 4.02 9.11 15.73
N ASN A 83 5.18 8.47 15.96
CA ASN A 83 5.47 7.63 17.12
C ASN A 83 6.67 8.15 17.92
N GLU A 84 6.66 9.44 18.24
CA GLU A 84 7.71 10.07 19.05
C GLU A 84 7.98 9.27 20.34
N GLY A 85 9.26 9.12 20.69
CA GLY A 85 9.70 8.35 21.86
C GLY A 85 9.99 6.88 21.62
N LEU A 86 9.66 6.35 20.42
CA LEU A 86 10.07 5.01 20.01
C LEU A 86 11.25 5.07 19.03
N SER A 87 12.25 4.22 19.24
CA SER A 87 13.32 4.03 18.27
C SER A 87 12.80 3.28 17.03
N LYS A 88 13.51 3.43 15.91
CA LYS A 88 13.21 2.68 14.68
C LYS A 88 13.11 1.16 14.92
N LYS A 89 14.01 0.60 15.74
CA LYS A 89 14.02 -0.83 16.09
C LYS A 89 12.76 -1.26 16.85
N GLU A 90 12.28 -0.41 17.77
CA GLU A 90 11.05 -0.69 18.52
C GLU A 90 9.83 -0.63 17.62
N ILE A 91 9.76 0.35 16.72
CA ILE A 91 8.69 0.45 15.72
C ILE A 91 8.70 -0.81 14.83
N GLU A 92 9.85 -1.19 14.28
CA GLU A 92 9.97 -2.40 13.45
C GLU A 92 9.59 -3.68 14.20
N SER A 93 9.99 -3.81 15.47
CA SER A 93 9.58 -4.96 16.30
C SER A 93 8.06 -5.02 16.46
N LYS A 94 7.44 -3.89 16.81
CA LYS A 94 5.98 -3.80 16.97
C LYS A 94 5.24 -4.07 15.66
N ILE A 95 5.77 -3.62 14.52
CA ILE A 95 5.21 -3.94 13.20
C ILE A 95 5.25 -5.45 12.97
N ARG A 96 6.43 -6.09 13.11
CA ARG A 96 6.55 -7.55 12.95
C ARG A 96 5.61 -8.31 13.88
N ASP A 97 5.49 -7.88 15.13
CA ASP A 97 4.59 -8.52 16.10
C ASP A 97 3.12 -8.35 15.74
N SER A 98 2.77 -7.26 15.07
CA SER A 98 1.39 -7.01 14.60
C SER A 98 0.94 -8.01 13.52
N PHE A 99 1.87 -8.53 12.73
CA PHE A 99 1.60 -9.50 11.66
C PHE A 99 1.83 -10.96 12.06
N LYS A 100 2.14 -11.23 13.33
CA LYS A 100 2.31 -12.61 13.83
C LYS A 100 1.01 -13.19 14.32
N PRO A 101 0.63 -14.42 13.89
CA PRO A 101 -0.44 -15.17 14.53
C PRO A 101 -0.06 -15.48 15.98
N LYS A 102 -0.88 -15.10 16.96
CA LYS A 102 -0.61 -15.34 18.39
C LYS A 102 -0.53 -16.82 18.79
N GLU A 103 -1.01 -17.71 17.94
CA GLU A 103 -1.21 -19.13 18.24
C GLU A 103 -0.30 -20.06 17.43
N CYS A 104 0.55 -19.53 16.57
CA CYS A 104 1.36 -20.34 15.67
C CYS A 104 2.85 -20.25 16.04
N ASN A 105 3.45 -21.41 16.36
CA ASN A 105 4.90 -21.58 16.38
C ASN A 105 5.50 -21.65 14.96
N SER A 106 4.71 -21.33 13.92
CA SER A 106 5.22 -21.23 12.57
C SER A 106 6.20 -20.08 12.52
N THR A 107 7.39 -20.38 12.06
CA THR A 107 8.35 -19.38 11.58
C THR A 107 7.61 -18.52 10.58
N ILE A 108 7.16 -17.34 11.02
CA ILE A 108 6.69 -16.34 10.07
C ILE A 108 7.91 -16.02 9.23
N ASP A 109 7.72 -16.27 7.97
CA ASP A 109 8.64 -15.96 6.93
C ASP A 109 9.14 -14.53 7.10
N GLU A 110 10.37 -14.32 6.76
CA GLU A 110 11.11 -13.10 7.00
C GLU A 110 10.34 -11.86 6.51
N ILE A 111 9.87 -11.01 7.44
CA ILE A 111 9.28 -9.72 7.10
C ILE A 111 10.41 -8.71 6.91
N THR A 112 10.59 -8.24 5.69
CA THR A 112 11.49 -7.15 5.36
C THR A 112 10.74 -5.82 5.39
N ILE A 113 11.16 -4.89 6.25
CA ILE A 113 10.60 -3.54 6.33
C ILE A 113 11.48 -2.60 5.53
N VAL A 114 10.90 -1.95 4.54
CA VAL A 114 11.57 -0.99 3.65
C VAL A 114 11.07 0.41 3.97
N TRP A 115 11.99 1.29 4.34
CA TRP A 115 11.70 2.68 4.70
C TRP A 115 12.02 3.60 3.54
N LEU A 116 11.03 4.37 3.10
CA LEU A 116 11.20 5.43 2.11
C LEU A 116 11.29 6.78 2.82
N PRO A 117 12.06 7.74 2.30
CA PRO A 117 12.04 9.09 2.82
C PRO A 117 10.66 9.72 2.57
N TRP A 118 10.13 10.40 3.59
CA TRP A 118 8.90 11.17 3.46
C TRP A 118 9.18 12.51 2.77
N ASP A 119 8.46 12.78 1.67
CA ASP A 119 8.39 14.11 1.10
C ASP A 119 7.49 14.99 1.98
N LYS A 120 8.08 15.95 2.66
CA LYS A 120 7.35 16.86 3.57
C LYS A 120 6.34 17.77 2.87
N LYS A 121 6.35 17.83 1.52
CA LYS A 121 5.32 18.50 0.74
C LYS A 121 4.04 17.68 0.67
N ASP A 122 4.14 16.36 0.77
CA ASP A 122 3.00 15.46 0.92
C ASP A 122 2.59 15.38 2.40
N VAL A 123 1.49 16.05 2.74
CA VAL A 123 0.98 16.10 4.11
C VAL A 123 0.66 14.70 4.65
N CYS A 124 0.19 13.80 3.79
CA CYS A 124 -0.19 12.44 4.20
C CYS A 124 1.02 11.54 4.35
N GLY A 125 2.03 11.66 3.48
CA GLY A 125 3.19 10.78 3.45
C GLY A 125 2.84 9.31 3.15
N HIS A 126 1.83 9.09 2.31
CA HIS A 126 1.27 7.77 2.07
C HIS A 126 2.04 7.00 0.99
N THR A 127 2.45 5.78 1.32
CA THR A 127 3.20 4.89 0.43
C THR A 127 2.35 4.33 -0.71
N ASP A 128 1.03 4.22 -0.55
CA ASP A 128 0.11 3.71 -1.57
C ASP A 128 -0.09 4.66 -2.78
N GLY A 129 0.41 5.90 -2.67
CA GLY A 129 0.56 6.83 -3.78
C GLY A 129 1.96 6.77 -4.43
N ILE A 130 2.93 6.09 -3.81
CA ILE A 130 4.32 5.99 -4.29
C ILE A 130 4.54 4.72 -5.10
N LEU A 131 4.07 3.57 -4.57
CA LEU A 131 4.27 2.27 -5.20
C LEU A 131 3.10 1.30 -4.96
N ARG A 132 3.06 0.28 -5.82
CA ARG A 132 2.22 -0.90 -5.64
C ARG A 132 2.94 -2.16 -6.07
N PHE A 133 2.66 -3.29 -5.43
CA PHE A 133 3.13 -4.59 -5.88
C PHE A 133 2.32 -5.06 -7.09
N VAL A 134 3.03 -5.64 -8.07
CA VAL A 134 2.41 -6.13 -9.31
C VAL A 134 1.91 -7.57 -9.16
N GLY A 135 2.41 -8.30 -8.17
CA GLY A 135 2.12 -9.73 -8.00
C GLY A 135 2.99 -10.64 -8.89
N ALA A 136 4.08 -10.10 -9.43
CA ALA A 136 5.04 -10.84 -10.26
C ALA A 136 6.44 -10.76 -9.65
N GLN A 137 7.33 -11.63 -10.12
CA GLN A 137 8.74 -11.64 -9.76
C GLN A 137 9.61 -11.52 -11.01
N LYS A 138 10.72 -10.81 -10.88
CA LYS A 138 11.75 -10.76 -11.90
C LYS A 138 13.14 -10.73 -11.24
N ASP A 139 14.04 -11.55 -11.75
CA ASP A 139 15.41 -11.68 -11.22
C ASP A 139 15.45 -11.97 -9.69
N GLY A 140 14.48 -12.77 -9.20
CA GLY A 140 14.36 -13.13 -7.78
C GLY A 140 13.84 -12.02 -6.88
N LYS A 141 13.44 -10.88 -7.44
CA LYS A 141 12.85 -9.74 -6.71
C LYS A 141 11.37 -9.57 -7.04
N PRO A 142 10.52 -9.15 -6.07
CA PRO A 142 9.16 -8.76 -6.39
C PRO A 142 9.17 -7.54 -7.31
N VAL A 143 8.20 -7.52 -8.24
CA VAL A 143 8.01 -6.38 -9.14
C VAL A 143 7.11 -5.34 -8.48
N VAL A 144 7.56 -4.10 -8.48
CA VAL A 144 6.77 -2.94 -8.04
C VAL A 144 6.59 -1.94 -9.18
N LEU A 145 5.39 -1.39 -9.27
CA LEU A 145 5.08 -0.25 -10.12
C LEU A 145 5.14 1.03 -9.28
N THR A 146 5.85 2.04 -9.76
CA THR A 146 6.01 3.34 -9.08
C THR A 146 5.67 4.49 -10.02
N ASN A 147 5.51 5.67 -9.46
CA ASN A 147 5.42 6.93 -10.21
C ASN A 147 6.27 8.00 -9.51
N LEU A 148 7.59 7.78 -9.51
CA LEU A 148 8.53 8.66 -8.78
C LEU A 148 8.76 10.00 -9.48
N SER A 149 8.42 10.11 -10.76
CA SER A 149 8.57 11.35 -11.52
C SER A 149 7.59 12.46 -11.10
N VAL A 150 6.66 12.19 -10.17
CA VAL A 150 5.80 13.22 -9.54
C VAL A 150 6.49 13.93 -8.37
N TYR A 151 7.62 13.41 -7.89
CA TYR A 151 8.39 13.95 -6.77
C TYR A 151 9.58 14.78 -7.27
N ASP A 152 10.14 15.63 -6.40
CA ASP A 152 11.38 16.32 -6.70
C ASP A 152 12.53 15.33 -6.95
N ASP A 153 13.40 15.63 -7.91
CA ASP A 153 14.48 14.75 -8.38
C ASP A 153 15.33 14.16 -7.23
N GLY A 154 15.62 14.94 -6.21
CA GLY A 154 16.45 14.52 -5.08
C GLY A 154 15.79 13.44 -4.23
N ILE A 155 14.48 13.58 -3.94
CA ILE A 155 13.74 12.60 -3.16
C ILE A 155 13.36 11.38 -4.01
N ALA A 156 13.00 11.59 -5.27
CA ALA A 156 12.75 10.52 -6.23
C ALA A 156 13.96 9.60 -6.40
N ALA A 157 15.18 10.19 -6.52
CA ALA A 157 16.41 9.42 -6.62
C ALA A 157 16.70 8.60 -5.36
N GLN A 158 16.47 9.16 -4.16
CA GLN A 158 16.63 8.42 -2.91
C GLN A 158 15.63 7.26 -2.82
N MET A 159 14.34 7.49 -3.10
CA MET A 159 13.32 6.46 -3.12
C MET A 159 13.68 5.35 -4.12
N ARG A 160 14.08 5.71 -5.34
CA ARG A 160 14.46 4.77 -6.39
C ARG A 160 15.62 3.88 -5.97
N ASN A 161 16.67 4.43 -5.40
CA ASN A 161 17.82 3.67 -4.93
C ASN A 161 17.41 2.65 -3.86
N ILE A 162 16.63 3.06 -2.86
CA ILE A 162 16.14 2.16 -1.81
C ILE A 162 15.27 1.05 -2.40
N LEU A 163 14.34 1.41 -3.30
CA LEU A 163 13.45 0.41 -3.91
C LEU A 163 14.23 -0.60 -4.75
N MET A 164 15.22 -0.18 -5.51
CA MET A 164 16.04 -1.07 -6.36
C MET A 164 16.90 -2.06 -5.56
N GLU A 165 17.22 -1.78 -4.31
CA GLU A 165 17.91 -2.75 -3.43
C GLU A 165 17.03 -4.00 -3.19
N HIS A 166 15.72 -3.82 -3.08
CA HIS A 166 14.77 -4.87 -2.67
C HIS A 166 13.88 -5.38 -3.80
N PHE A 167 13.60 -4.55 -4.81
CA PHE A 167 12.56 -4.79 -5.82
C PHE A 167 13.08 -4.66 -7.23
N TYR A 168 12.38 -5.29 -8.18
CA TYR A 168 12.44 -4.92 -9.57
C TYR A 168 11.48 -3.75 -9.81
N VAL A 169 12.02 -2.57 -10.02
CA VAL A 169 11.25 -1.33 -10.11
C VAL A 169 10.83 -1.06 -11.56
N ILE A 170 9.54 -0.91 -11.77
CA ILE A 170 8.96 -0.39 -13.02
C ILE A 170 8.39 0.98 -12.70
N GLU A 171 8.81 1.99 -13.44
CA GLU A 171 8.30 3.34 -13.29
C GLU A 171 7.24 3.62 -14.36
N LEU A 172 6.10 4.16 -13.95
CA LEU A 172 5.06 4.59 -14.88
C LEU A 172 5.63 5.71 -15.76
N ASN A 173 5.63 5.49 -17.08
CA ASN A 173 6.20 6.42 -18.05
C ASN A 173 5.08 7.20 -18.73
N LEU A 174 4.91 8.45 -18.35
CA LEU A 174 3.93 9.35 -18.93
C LEU A 174 4.63 10.42 -19.78
N SER A 175 3.95 10.89 -20.81
CA SER A 175 4.50 11.97 -21.67
C SER A 175 4.66 13.30 -20.93
N GLU A 176 3.93 13.49 -19.85
CA GLU A 176 4.04 14.59 -18.90
C GLU A 176 3.52 14.16 -17.53
N TYR A 177 3.93 14.88 -16.47
CA TYR A 177 3.48 14.62 -15.10
C TYR A 177 2.84 15.89 -14.55
N ASN A 178 1.77 15.72 -13.79
CA ASN A 178 1.13 16.79 -13.05
C ASN A 178 0.83 16.34 -11.61
N GLU A 179 0.32 17.24 -10.80
CA GLU A 179 0.01 17.02 -9.39
C GLU A 179 -0.99 15.89 -9.11
N LEU A 180 -1.79 15.46 -10.12
CA LEU A 180 -2.74 14.37 -9.99
C LEU A 180 -2.18 13.02 -10.45
N SER A 181 -1.01 13.00 -11.11
CA SER A 181 -0.46 11.80 -11.75
C SER A 181 -0.11 10.68 -10.75
N TRP A 182 0.09 11.00 -9.47
CA TRP A 182 0.29 10.01 -8.41
C TRP A 182 -0.91 9.04 -8.28
N ALA A 183 -2.11 9.51 -8.63
CA ALA A 183 -3.33 8.76 -8.45
C ALA A 183 -3.38 7.45 -9.26
N TYR A 184 -2.67 7.36 -10.39
CA TYR A 184 -2.62 6.13 -11.17
C TYR A 184 -2.08 4.95 -10.37
N ILE A 185 -1.11 5.17 -9.46
CA ILE A 185 -0.56 4.11 -8.60
C ILE A 185 -1.60 3.65 -7.57
N ASN A 186 -2.49 4.54 -7.15
CA ASN A 186 -3.53 4.29 -6.14
C ASN A 186 -4.75 3.56 -6.74
N ALA A 187 -4.51 2.56 -7.59
CA ALA A 187 -5.52 1.75 -8.24
C ALA A 187 -6.09 0.66 -7.31
N LEU A 188 -7.34 0.31 -7.49
CA LEU A 188 -7.96 -0.84 -6.84
C LEU A 188 -7.61 -2.12 -7.60
N GLN A 189 -7.13 -3.13 -6.90
CA GLN A 189 -6.90 -4.46 -7.44
C GLN A 189 -7.59 -5.52 -6.58
N THR A 190 -8.38 -6.35 -7.21
CA THR A 190 -8.96 -7.56 -6.64
C THR A 190 -8.45 -8.77 -7.42
N ARG A 191 -8.84 -9.99 -7.04
CA ARG A 191 -8.55 -11.18 -7.84
C ARG A 191 -9.12 -11.10 -9.26
N ASP A 192 -10.25 -10.43 -9.44
CA ASP A 192 -11.01 -10.50 -10.68
C ASP A 192 -10.84 -9.25 -11.56
N VAL A 193 -10.47 -8.10 -10.99
CA VAL A 193 -10.47 -6.83 -11.71
C VAL A 193 -9.40 -5.88 -11.17
N ILE A 194 -8.84 -5.06 -12.07
CA ILE A 194 -8.08 -3.87 -11.72
C ILE A 194 -8.87 -2.65 -12.20
N ILE A 195 -9.03 -1.66 -11.33
CA ILE A 195 -9.63 -0.38 -11.67
C ILE A 195 -8.60 0.71 -11.45
N VAL A 196 -8.27 1.43 -12.51
CA VAL A 196 -7.28 2.51 -12.50
C VAL A 196 -8.00 3.85 -12.41
N PRO A 197 -7.60 4.77 -11.51
CA PRO A 197 -8.16 6.11 -11.48
C PRO A 197 -7.84 6.86 -12.77
N GLY A 198 -8.82 7.55 -13.32
CA GLY A 198 -8.62 8.56 -14.38
C GLY A 198 -8.54 9.94 -13.76
N ILE A 199 -7.62 10.77 -14.23
CA ILE A 199 -7.38 12.13 -13.74
C ILE A 199 -8.01 13.22 -14.63
N GLY A 200 -8.80 12.81 -15.63
CA GLY A 200 -9.49 13.74 -16.53
C GLY A 200 -8.57 14.31 -17.62
N ASN A 201 -7.40 13.72 -17.84
CA ASN A 201 -6.53 14.00 -18.98
C ASN A 201 -6.51 12.77 -19.88
N THR A 202 -7.27 12.80 -20.98
CA THR A 202 -7.45 11.63 -21.86
C THR A 202 -6.14 11.05 -22.38
N LYS A 203 -5.12 11.89 -22.65
CA LYS A 203 -3.83 11.44 -23.13
C LYS A 203 -3.10 10.65 -22.06
N LEU A 204 -2.93 11.22 -20.87
CA LEU A 204 -2.27 10.57 -19.73
C LEU A 204 -3.04 9.35 -19.25
N ASP A 205 -4.37 9.44 -19.21
CA ASP A 205 -5.25 8.35 -18.84
C ASP A 205 -5.05 7.14 -19.77
N ASN A 206 -4.92 7.36 -21.09
CA ASN A 206 -4.65 6.30 -22.06
C ASN A 206 -3.23 5.74 -21.94
N GLU A 207 -2.23 6.59 -21.69
CA GLU A 207 -0.84 6.17 -21.48
C GLU A 207 -0.71 5.29 -20.23
N ALA A 208 -1.34 5.67 -19.13
CA ALA A 208 -1.38 4.87 -17.91
C ALA A 208 -2.09 3.54 -18.14
N MET A 209 -3.28 3.56 -18.74
CA MET A 209 -4.05 2.34 -19.04
C MET A 209 -3.28 1.37 -19.92
N GLY A 210 -2.60 1.85 -20.96
CA GLY A 210 -1.77 1.01 -21.83
C GLY A 210 -0.68 0.27 -21.05
N GLN A 211 -0.03 0.95 -20.11
CA GLN A 211 1.01 0.35 -19.27
C GLN A 211 0.44 -0.65 -18.26
N PHE A 212 -0.71 -0.36 -17.64
CA PHE A 212 -1.40 -1.32 -16.78
C PHE A 212 -1.78 -2.59 -17.54
N ILE A 213 -2.34 -2.48 -18.75
CA ILE A 213 -2.70 -3.64 -19.58
C ILE A 213 -1.46 -4.49 -19.92
N ALA A 214 -0.34 -3.84 -20.22
CA ALA A 214 0.91 -4.54 -20.54
C ALA A 214 1.53 -5.20 -19.30
N LEU A 215 1.41 -4.57 -18.13
CA LEU A 215 2.03 -5.03 -16.88
C LEU A 215 1.25 -6.17 -16.22
N TYR A 216 -0.06 -6.24 -16.44
CA TYR A 216 -0.95 -7.24 -15.84
C TYR A 216 -1.62 -8.13 -16.90
N PRO A 217 -0.86 -9.00 -17.62
CA PRO A 217 -1.39 -9.82 -18.69
C PRO A 217 -2.50 -10.78 -18.22
N ASP A 218 -2.44 -11.24 -16.96
CA ASP A 218 -3.45 -12.13 -16.37
C ASP A 218 -4.81 -11.45 -16.17
N TYR A 219 -4.85 -10.12 -16.20
CA TYR A 219 -6.07 -9.33 -16.12
C TYR A 219 -6.59 -8.88 -17.49
N ARG A 220 -6.15 -9.51 -18.58
CA ARG A 220 -6.59 -9.13 -19.92
C ARG A 220 -8.11 -9.06 -20.03
N GLY A 221 -8.63 -7.90 -20.46
CA GLY A 221 -10.07 -7.62 -20.56
C GLY A 221 -10.76 -7.35 -19.21
N ARG A 222 -10.00 -7.26 -18.12
CA ARG A 222 -10.51 -7.02 -16.77
C ARG A 222 -9.81 -5.84 -16.08
N ILE A 223 -9.21 -4.94 -16.88
CA ILE A 223 -8.64 -3.68 -16.42
C ILE A 223 -9.53 -2.56 -16.93
N PHE A 224 -10.05 -1.76 -16.03
CA PHE A 224 -10.99 -0.68 -16.32
C PHE A 224 -10.46 0.64 -15.77
N GLN A 225 -10.99 1.74 -16.28
CA GLN A 225 -10.72 3.06 -15.75
C GLN A 225 -11.99 3.72 -15.25
N VAL A 226 -11.88 4.44 -14.14
CA VAL A 226 -12.95 5.25 -13.57
C VAL A 226 -12.45 6.68 -13.39
N GLN A 227 -13.18 7.66 -13.89
CA GLN A 227 -12.82 9.07 -13.73
C GLN A 227 -12.99 9.50 -12.27
N MET A 228 -11.93 10.01 -11.67
CA MET A 228 -11.88 10.39 -10.26
C MET A 228 -11.34 11.81 -10.01
N LYS A 229 -11.11 12.59 -11.06
CA LYS A 229 -10.49 13.92 -10.97
C LYS A 229 -11.07 14.76 -9.83
N GLU A 230 -12.39 14.93 -9.79
CA GLU A 230 -13.05 15.75 -8.78
C GLU A 230 -12.83 15.25 -7.34
N ILE A 231 -12.79 13.92 -7.17
CA ILE A 231 -12.56 13.30 -5.85
C ILE A 231 -11.10 13.53 -5.43
N ILE A 232 -10.16 13.33 -6.35
CA ILE A 232 -8.72 13.50 -6.09
C ILE A 232 -8.43 14.96 -5.72
N GLU A 233 -8.90 15.92 -6.52
CA GLU A 233 -8.71 17.36 -6.30
C GLU A 233 -9.34 17.85 -4.99
N LYS A 234 -10.54 17.35 -4.67
CA LYS A 234 -11.31 17.83 -3.52
C LYS A 234 -10.94 17.15 -2.20
N TRP A 235 -10.58 15.86 -2.25
CA TRP A 235 -10.41 15.02 -1.05
C TRP A 235 -9.01 14.44 -0.90
N GLY A 236 -8.14 14.58 -1.90
CA GLY A 236 -6.76 14.10 -1.86
C GLY A 236 -6.60 12.57 -1.82
N GLY A 237 -7.62 11.81 -2.22
CA GLY A 237 -7.62 10.36 -2.23
C GLY A 237 -8.10 9.79 -3.56
N ALA A 238 -7.68 8.56 -3.89
CA ALA A 238 -8.13 7.84 -5.08
C ALA A 238 -8.75 6.48 -4.71
N LEU A 239 -8.66 5.47 -5.58
CA LEU A 239 -9.41 4.22 -5.41
C LEU A 239 -8.92 3.39 -4.22
N ASN A 240 -7.60 3.18 -4.07
CA ASN A 240 -7.08 2.43 -2.93
C ASN A 240 -7.42 3.11 -1.60
N CYS A 241 -7.30 4.43 -1.55
CA CYS A 241 -7.67 5.23 -0.36
C CYS A 241 -9.15 5.12 -0.01
N SER A 242 -10.02 4.90 -0.99
CA SER A 242 -11.50 4.88 -0.83
C SER A 242 -12.06 3.47 -0.68
N THR A 243 -11.23 2.42 -0.74
CA THR A 243 -11.66 1.03 -0.72
C THR A 243 -10.92 0.22 0.34
N TRP A 244 -11.50 -0.89 0.69
CA TRP A 244 -10.87 -1.88 1.55
C TRP A 244 -11.13 -3.27 0.99
N THR A 245 -10.08 -3.95 0.55
CA THR A 245 -10.18 -5.27 -0.04
C THR A 245 -9.94 -6.34 1.02
N ILE A 246 -10.87 -7.28 1.12
CA ILE A 246 -10.77 -8.46 1.97
C ILE A 246 -10.68 -9.69 1.08
N SER A 247 -9.64 -10.49 1.24
CA SER A 247 -9.51 -11.78 0.57
C SER A 247 -10.11 -12.88 1.43
N GLU A 248 -11.03 -13.67 0.86
CA GLU A 248 -11.60 -14.82 1.53
C GLU A 248 -10.70 -16.07 1.43
N ASP A 249 -9.80 -16.09 0.46
CA ASP A 249 -8.99 -17.27 0.09
C ASP A 249 -7.57 -17.26 0.67
N LYS A 250 -7.21 -16.27 1.52
CA LYS A 250 -5.93 -16.34 2.25
C LYS A 250 -5.99 -17.47 3.28
N LYS A 251 -5.75 -18.71 2.81
CA LYS A 251 -5.47 -19.81 3.71
C LYS A 251 -4.16 -19.52 4.42
N LEU A 252 -4.13 -19.72 5.73
CA LEU A 252 -2.88 -19.93 6.46
C LEU A 252 -2.20 -21.14 5.79
N GLN A 253 -1.16 -20.91 5.04
CA GLN A 253 -0.26 -21.96 4.63
C GLN A 253 0.66 -22.34 5.77
#